data_66c6869adc67fa8b53391173b996240b
#
_entry.id   66c6869adc67fa8b53391173b996240b
#
_cell.length_a   1.000
_cell.length_b   1.000
_cell.length_c   1.000
_cell.angle_alpha   90.00
_cell.angle_beta   90.00
_cell.angle_gamma   90.00
#
_symmetry.space_group_name_H-M   'P 1'
#
loop_
_entity.id
_entity.type
_entity.pdbx_description
1 polymer ?
#
loop_
_entity_poly.entity_id
_entity_poly.type
_entity_poly.pdbx_seq_one_letter_code
_entity_poly.pdbx_strand_id
1 'polypeptide(L)'
;LEKYTEQAGLTDSYSISGLPTAKGSFDFDGITDGQLGWAGVGQYHDQVNPAALMIYMGAIANGGKAAEPYLILRTESALGLPSLPHFTTRTGRLISSDTASALADLMANNVTQTYGASRFPNMDLCAKSGTAEVGEGQTPHAWFAGFLRGEDTPYAFVVLVENGGGGSSVAGT
;
A
#
# COMPACT_ATOMS: atom_id res chain seq x y z
N LEU A 1 6.86 -15.56 -6.41
CA LEU A 1 6.72 -14.36 -5.58
C LEU A 1 7.48 -13.18 -6.20
N GLU A 2 8.80 -13.25 -6.37
CA GLU A 2 9.68 -12.18 -6.85
C GLU A 2 9.11 -11.40 -8.04
N LYS A 3 8.80 -12.08 -9.15
CA LYS A 3 8.18 -11.47 -10.33
C LYS A 3 6.93 -10.62 -10.00
N TYR A 4 6.11 -11.05 -9.04
CA TYR A 4 4.87 -10.33 -8.71
C TYR A 4 5.11 -9.17 -7.76
N THR A 5 6.11 -9.25 -6.87
CA THR A 5 6.50 -8.12 -6.02
C THR A 5 7.13 -7.00 -6.84
N GLU A 6 7.97 -7.34 -7.82
CA GLU A 6 8.52 -6.41 -8.80
C GLU A 6 7.42 -5.77 -9.65
N GLN A 7 6.55 -6.60 -10.26
CA GLN A 7 5.45 -6.12 -11.10
C GLN A 7 4.48 -5.22 -10.33
N ALA A 8 4.28 -5.46 -9.03
CA ALA A 8 3.47 -4.62 -8.15
C ALA A 8 4.17 -3.30 -7.76
N GLY A 9 5.42 -3.08 -8.16
CA GLY A 9 6.21 -1.90 -7.83
C GLY A 9 6.65 -1.84 -6.37
N LEU A 10 6.61 -2.95 -5.64
CA LEU A 10 6.96 -2.99 -4.21
C LEU A 10 8.47 -2.92 -3.98
N THR A 11 9.27 -3.23 -5.01
CA THR A 11 10.74 -3.14 -5.01
C THR A 11 11.26 -1.81 -5.59
N ASP A 12 10.36 -0.93 -6.03
CA ASP A 12 10.73 0.33 -6.65
C ASP A 12 11.06 1.42 -5.63
N SER A 13 11.91 2.36 -6.04
CA SER A 13 12.07 3.66 -5.39
C SER A 13 11.26 4.70 -6.16
N TYR A 14 10.43 5.42 -5.46
CA TYR A 14 9.61 6.49 -6.02
C TYR A 14 10.21 7.85 -5.67
N SER A 15 10.05 8.82 -6.56
CA SER A 15 10.42 10.22 -6.29
C SER A 15 9.17 11.03 -6.00
N ILE A 16 8.97 11.44 -4.75
CA ILE A 16 7.82 12.24 -4.35
C ILE A 16 8.24 13.70 -4.29
N SER A 17 7.93 14.47 -5.32
CA SER A 17 8.35 15.87 -5.48
C SER A 17 9.87 16.07 -5.29
N GLY A 18 10.68 15.16 -5.82
CA GLY A 18 12.15 15.21 -5.73
C GLY A 18 12.74 14.52 -4.49
N LEU A 19 11.90 14.00 -3.57
CA LEU A 19 12.35 13.23 -2.42
C LEU A 19 12.28 11.73 -2.76
N PRO A 20 13.41 11.01 -2.82
CA PRO A 20 13.41 9.58 -3.11
C PRO A 20 12.92 8.78 -1.91
N THR A 21 12.13 7.73 -2.17
CA THR A 21 11.78 6.73 -1.16
C THR A 21 12.82 5.61 -1.10
N ALA A 22 12.88 4.89 0.00
CA ALA A 22 13.62 3.63 0.06
C ALA A 22 12.95 2.59 -0.87
N LYS A 23 13.71 1.60 -1.31
CA LYS A 23 13.18 0.43 -2.00
C LYS A 23 12.65 -0.59 -1.02
N GLY A 24 11.65 -1.37 -1.43
CA GLY A 24 11.34 -2.63 -0.77
C GLY A 24 12.40 -3.69 -1.11
N SER A 25 12.50 -4.71 -0.27
CA SER A 25 13.43 -5.83 -0.45
C SER A 25 12.69 -7.15 -0.26
N PHE A 26 12.82 -8.01 -1.25
CA PHE A 26 12.26 -9.36 -1.26
C PHE A 26 13.35 -10.29 -1.79
N ASP A 27 14.01 -11.01 -0.89
CA ASP A 27 15.12 -11.90 -1.24
C ASP A 27 14.68 -13.36 -1.08
N PHE A 28 14.64 -14.06 -2.19
CA PHE A 28 14.23 -15.46 -2.25
C PHE A 28 15.39 -16.39 -2.66
N ASP A 29 16.62 -15.90 -2.75
CA ASP A 29 17.77 -16.69 -3.14
C ASP A 29 18.21 -17.65 -2.03
N GLY A 30 18.30 -18.93 -2.36
CA GLY A 30 18.79 -19.97 -1.44
C GLY A 30 17.86 -20.28 -0.25
N ILE A 31 16.63 -19.81 -0.25
CA ILE A 31 15.66 -20.07 0.82
C ILE A 31 15.05 -21.48 0.70
N THR A 32 14.63 -22.03 1.84
CA THR A 32 13.90 -23.30 1.90
C THR A 32 12.41 -23.11 1.55
N ASP A 33 11.70 -24.21 1.22
CA ASP A 33 10.25 -24.17 0.97
C ASP A 33 9.45 -23.58 2.14
N GLY A 34 9.88 -23.86 3.36
CA GLY A 34 9.26 -23.29 4.58
C GLY A 34 9.44 -21.78 4.68
N GLN A 35 10.64 -21.28 4.38
CA GLN A 35 10.94 -19.84 4.34
C GLN A 35 10.19 -19.16 3.19
N LEU A 36 10.10 -19.80 2.02
CA LEU A 36 9.31 -19.30 0.90
C LEU A 36 7.82 -19.21 1.25
N GLY A 37 7.29 -20.21 1.97
CA GLY A 37 5.92 -20.17 2.48
C GLY A 37 5.71 -19.02 3.46
N TRP A 38 6.71 -18.75 4.32
CA TRP A 38 6.68 -17.66 5.29
C TRP A 38 6.77 -16.28 4.61
N ALA A 39 7.67 -16.11 3.64
CA ALA A 39 7.71 -14.92 2.80
C ALA A 39 6.39 -14.73 2.00
N GLY A 40 5.76 -15.82 1.57
CA GLY A 40 4.49 -15.80 0.85
C GLY A 40 3.31 -15.22 1.64
N VAL A 41 3.39 -15.16 2.96
CA VAL A 41 2.41 -14.50 3.83
C VAL A 41 2.87 -13.11 4.31
N GLY A 42 3.95 -12.57 3.74
CA GLY A 42 4.47 -11.24 4.04
C GLY A 42 5.31 -11.17 5.33
N GLN A 43 6.07 -12.22 5.59
CA GLN A 43 6.98 -12.34 6.74
C GLN A 43 8.40 -12.64 6.26
N TYR A 44 9.24 -13.22 7.12
CA TYR A 44 10.62 -13.56 6.86
C TYR A 44 11.47 -12.29 6.66
N HIS A 45 12.13 -12.12 5.52
CA HIS A 45 12.97 -10.95 5.22
C HIS A 45 12.27 -9.94 4.28
N ASP A 46 10.97 -10.08 4.09
CA ASP A 46 10.20 -9.17 3.25
C ASP A 46 10.15 -7.77 3.88
N GLN A 47 10.63 -6.78 3.13
CA GLN A 47 10.57 -5.38 3.51
C GLN A 47 9.81 -4.59 2.45
N VAL A 48 8.76 -3.89 2.86
CA VAL A 48 7.97 -3.04 1.97
C VAL A 48 8.04 -1.58 2.40
N ASN A 49 8.22 -0.69 1.42
CA ASN A 49 8.10 0.74 1.65
C ASN A 49 6.61 1.12 1.75
N PRO A 50 6.17 1.82 2.82
CA PRO A 50 4.78 2.25 2.96
C PRO A 50 4.25 3.08 1.78
N ALA A 51 5.09 3.92 1.15
CA ALA A 51 4.68 4.68 -0.02
C ALA A 51 4.45 3.78 -1.24
N ALA A 52 5.31 2.78 -1.48
CA ALA A 52 5.11 1.79 -2.53
C ALA A 52 3.80 1.01 -2.33
N LEU A 53 3.53 0.58 -1.09
CA LEU A 53 2.28 -0.10 -0.76
C LEU A 53 1.05 0.80 -0.95
N MET A 54 1.14 2.08 -0.58
CA MET A 54 0.05 3.05 -0.82
C MET A 54 -0.22 3.24 -2.32
N ILE A 55 0.82 3.33 -3.15
CA ILE A 55 0.71 3.42 -4.61
C ILE A 55 0.03 2.16 -5.16
N TYR A 56 0.39 0.98 -4.64
CA TYR A 56 -0.23 -0.28 -5.02
C TYR A 56 -1.71 -0.35 -4.62
N MET A 57 -2.09 0.11 -3.42
CA MET A 57 -3.49 0.25 -3.00
C MET A 57 -4.26 1.20 -3.93
N GLY A 58 -3.67 2.33 -4.29
CA GLY A 58 -4.22 3.26 -5.28
C GLY A 58 -4.38 2.62 -6.67
N ALA A 59 -3.42 1.78 -7.08
CA ALA A 59 -3.52 1.05 -8.34
C ALA A 59 -4.69 0.05 -8.34
N ILE A 60 -4.92 -0.68 -7.26
CA ILE A 60 -6.07 -1.58 -7.11
C ILE A 60 -7.37 -0.77 -7.25
N ALA A 61 -7.49 0.34 -6.52
CA ALA A 61 -8.65 1.25 -6.59
C ALA A 61 -8.90 1.80 -8.01
N ASN A 62 -7.84 2.00 -8.79
CA ASN A 62 -7.88 2.58 -10.14
C ASN A 62 -7.79 1.51 -11.25
N GLY A 63 -8.37 0.34 -11.04
CA GLY A 63 -8.44 -0.73 -12.03
C GLY A 63 -7.07 -1.25 -12.48
N GLY A 64 -6.09 -1.27 -11.60
CA GLY A 64 -4.74 -1.79 -11.82
C GLY A 64 -3.73 -0.78 -12.36
N LYS A 65 -4.07 0.50 -12.47
CA LYS A 65 -3.19 1.57 -12.98
C LYS A 65 -2.67 2.43 -11.83
N ALA A 66 -1.36 2.49 -11.66
CA ALA A 66 -0.74 3.38 -10.69
C ALA A 66 -0.65 4.83 -11.19
N ALA A 67 -0.58 5.75 -10.24
CA ALA A 67 -0.26 7.15 -10.48
C ALA A 67 1.06 7.50 -9.80
N GLU A 68 1.83 8.39 -10.41
CA GLU A 68 3.07 8.90 -9.82
C GLU A 68 2.74 9.83 -8.64
N PRO A 69 3.30 9.59 -7.45
CA PRO A 69 3.00 10.40 -6.28
C PRO A 69 3.67 11.76 -6.35
N TYR A 70 3.00 12.81 -5.87
CA TYR A 70 3.58 14.14 -5.70
C TYR A 70 2.98 14.83 -4.45
N LEU A 71 3.75 15.75 -3.87
CA LEU A 71 3.32 16.58 -2.73
C LEU A 71 3.11 18.04 -3.12
N ILE A 72 3.83 18.50 -4.15
CA ILE A 72 3.83 19.91 -4.59
C ILE A 72 2.99 20.02 -5.85
N LEU A 73 1.80 20.62 -5.73
CA LEU A 73 0.92 20.84 -6.87
C LEU A 73 1.46 21.96 -7.78
N ARG A 74 1.94 23.06 -7.20
CA ARG A 74 2.54 24.21 -7.88
C ARG A 74 3.39 25.02 -6.92
N THR A 75 4.28 25.82 -7.48
CA THR A 75 5.08 26.79 -6.73
C THR A 75 4.77 28.20 -7.22
N GLU A 76 5.15 29.19 -6.44
CA GLU A 76 5.10 30.62 -6.82
C GLU A 76 6.51 31.20 -6.76
N SER A 77 6.83 32.08 -7.72
CA SER A 77 8.08 32.83 -7.69
C SER A 77 8.05 33.91 -6.60
N ALA A 78 9.19 34.50 -6.29
CA ALA A 78 9.28 35.64 -5.36
C ALA A 78 8.44 36.87 -5.79
N LEU A 79 8.05 36.94 -7.07
CA LEU A 79 7.17 37.98 -7.63
C LEU A 79 5.69 37.59 -7.62
N GLY A 80 5.32 36.48 -6.98
CA GLY A 80 3.94 35.98 -6.93
C GLY A 80 3.44 35.34 -8.22
N LEU A 81 4.31 35.04 -9.18
CA LEU A 81 3.91 34.36 -10.42
C LEU A 81 3.86 32.85 -10.19
N PRO A 82 2.69 32.21 -10.41
CA PRO A 82 2.55 30.77 -10.22
C PRO A 82 3.29 30.01 -11.34
N SER A 83 3.89 28.85 -10.97
CA SER A 83 4.33 27.85 -11.94
C SER A 83 3.14 27.14 -12.57
N LEU A 84 3.38 26.39 -13.64
CA LEU A 84 2.38 25.43 -14.12
C LEU A 84 2.08 24.40 -13.02
N PRO A 85 0.81 23.97 -12.84
CA PRO A 85 0.48 22.93 -11.90
C PRO A 85 1.14 21.61 -12.32
N HIS A 86 1.42 20.78 -11.32
CA HIS A 86 1.83 19.40 -11.58
C HIS A 86 0.63 18.62 -12.16
N PHE A 87 0.84 17.91 -13.25
CA PHE A 87 -0.16 17.03 -13.84
C PHE A 87 0.14 15.59 -13.43
N THR A 88 -0.90 14.88 -13.00
CA THR A 88 -0.76 13.47 -12.60
C THR A 88 -0.24 12.62 -13.77
N THR A 89 0.92 12.04 -13.60
CA THR A 89 1.51 11.08 -14.53
C THR A 89 1.08 9.67 -14.10
N ARG A 90 0.60 8.87 -15.05
CA ARG A 90 0.28 7.46 -14.81
C ARG A 90 1.51 6.62 -15.13
N THR A 91 1.97 5.83 -14.17
CA THR A 91 3.17 4.99 -14.30
C THR A 91 2.94 3.68 -15.05
N GLY A 92 1.73 3.45 -15.54
CA GLY A 92 1.38 2.22 -16.24
C GLY A 92 0.48 1.30 -15.43
N ARG A 93 0.34 0.07 -15.91
CA ARG A 93 -0.51 -0.94 -15.29
C ARG A 93 0.34 -1.91 -14.48
N LEU A 94 0.11 -1.98 -13.17
CA LEU A 94 0.78 -2.93 -12.27
C LEU A 94 0.10 -4.31 -12.29
N ILE A 95 -1.25 -4.33 -12.34
CA ILE A 95 -2.05 -5.57 -12.40
C ILE A 95 -3.20 -5.41 -13.41
N SER A 96 -3.79 -6.51 -13.86
CA SER A 96 -4.94 -6.46 -14.76
C SER A 96 -6.16 -5.82 -14.07
N SER A 97 -7.10 -5.28 -14.86
CA SER A 97 -8.34 -4.73 -14.31
C SER A 97 -9.17 -5.80 -13.58
N ASP A 98 -9.19 -7.01 -14.11
CA ASP A 98 -9.93 -8.13 -13.52
C ASP A 98 -9.31 -8.53 -12.16
N THR A 99 -7.98 -8.59 -12.09
CA THR A 99 -7.26 -8.82 -10.82
C THR A 99 -7.52 -7.70 -9.81
N ALA A 100 -7.50 -6.44 -10.26
CA ALA A 100 -7.79 -5.29 -9.39
C ALA A 100 -9.22 -5.35 -8.85
N SER A 101 -10.21 -5.67 -9.68
CA SER A 101 -11.60 -5.84 -9.26
C SER A 101 -11.76 -6.98 -8.25
N ALA A 102 -11.17 -8.14 -8.54
CA ALA A 102 -11.23 -9.29 -7.62
C ALA A 102 -10.58 -8.99 -6.26
N LEU A 103 -9.42 -8.31 -6.25
CA LEU A 103 -8.76 -7.88 -5.01
C LEU A 103 -9.64 -6.88 -4.24
N ALA A 104 -10.24 -5.91 -4.91
CA ALA A 104 -11.11 -4.94 -4.28
C ALA A 104 -12.31 -5.61 -3.60
N ASP A 105 -12.93 -6.60 -4.26
CA ASP A 105 -14.05 -7.35 -3.69
C ASP A 105 -13.63 -8.22 -2.49
N LEU A 106 -12.48 -8.88 -2.57
CA LEU A 106 -11.92 -9.62 -1.45
C LEU A 106 -11.60 -8.72 -0.25
N MET A 107 -11.04 -7.53 -0.50
CA MET A 107 -10.72 -6.55 0.54
C MET A 107 -11.98 -5.95 1.18
N ALA A 108 -13.04 -5.69 0.41
CA ALA A 108 -14.34 -5.24 0.93
C ALA A 108 -15.01 -6.35 1.78
N ASN A 109 -14.98 -7.59 1.29
CA ASN A 109 -15.48 -8.73 2.04
C ASN A 109 -14.72 -8.92 3.36
N ASN A 110 -13.39 -8.72 3.35
CA ASN A 110 -12.57 -8.80 4.56
C ASN A 110 -12.97 -7.73 5.60
N VAL A 111 -13.32 -6.51 5.18
CA VAL A 111 -13.83 -5.47 6.10
C VAL A 111 -15.12 -5.91 6.75
N THR A 112 -16.07 -6.47 6.00
CA THR A 112 -17.37 -6.86 6.54
C THR A 112 -17.30 -8.13 7.40
N GLN A 113 -16.56 -9.14 6.97
CA GLN A 113 -16.54 -10.46 7.61
C GLN A 113 -15.49 -10.59 8.71
N THR A 114 -14.34 -9.92 8.58
CA THR A 114 -13.22 -10.07 9.50
C THR A 114 -13.13 -8.93 10.50
N TYR A 115 -13.26 -7.67 10.06
CA TYR A 115 -13.11 -6.52 10.96
C TYR A 115 -14.43 -6.06 11.57
N GLY A 116 -15.54 -6.34 10.92
CA GLY A 116 -16.89 -5.92 11.30
C GLY A 116 -17.30 -4.58 10.65
N ALA A 117 -18.38 -4.61 9.87
CA ALA A 117 -18.89 -3.42 9.15
C ALA A 117 -19.22 -2.24 10.09
N SER A 118 -19.60 -2.52 11.34
CA SER A 118 -19.93 -1.48 12.32
C SER A 118 -18.74 -0.62 12.77
N ARG A 119 -17.51 -1.09 12.54
CA ARG A 119 -16.29 -0.32 12.85
C ARG A 119 -16.03 0.81 11.85
N PHE A 120 -16.55 0.68 10.63
CA PHE A 120 -16.33 1.61 9.52
C PHE A 120 -17.68 2.07 8.94
N PRO A 121 -18.51 2.75 9.75
CA PRO A 121 -19.86 3.12 9.34
C PRO A 121 -19.82 4.11 8.16
N ASN A 122 -20.68 3.89 7.18
CA ASN A 122 -20.82 4.73 5.98
C ASN A 122 -19.54 4.84 5.11
N MET A 123 -18.63 3.87 5.22
CA MET A 123 -17.43 3.80 4.39
C MET A 123 -17.53 2.61 3.43
N ASP A 124 -17.37 2.85 2.14
CA ASP A 124 -17.14 1.78 1.16
C ASP A 124 -15.65 1.43 1.16
N LEU A 125 -15.24 0.80 2.26
CA LEU A 125 -13.85 0.52 2.59
C LEU A 125 -13.41 -0.84 2.04
N CYS A 126 -12.28 -0.85 1.36
CA CYS A 126 -11.52 -2.03 0.98
C CYS A 126 -10.20 -2.02 1.76
N ALA A 127 -9.97 -2.99 2.64
CA ALA A 127 -8.78 -2.97 3.47
C ALA A 127 -8.23 -4.37 3.81
N LYS A 128 -6.92 -4.39 4.15
CA LYS A 128 -6.20 -5.55 4.68
C LYS A 128 -5.30 -5.14 5.84
N SER A 129 -5.42 -5.86 6.95
CA SER A 129 -4.48 -5.73 8.08
C SER A 129 -3.25 -6.58 7.88
N GLY A 130 -2.14 -6.17 8.47
CA GLY A 130 -0.92 -6.93 8.61
C GLY A 130 -0.39 -6.84 10.03
N THR A 131 0.25 -7.90 10.50
CA THR A 131 0.98 -7.93 11.76
C THR A 131 2.37 -8.47 11.42
N ALA A 132 3.35 -7.58 11.36
CA ALA A 132 4.71 -7.91 10.92
C ALA A 132 5.61 -8.18 12.12
N GLU A 133 6.09 -9.40 12.26
CA GLU A 133 7.05 -9.78 13.28
C GLU A 133 8.42 -9.15 12.98
N VAL A 134 9.06 -8.58 14.01
CA VAL A 134 10.31 -7.80 13.88
C VAL A 134 11.47 -8.38 14.67
N GLY A 135 11.25 -9.50 15.36
CA GLY A 135 12.28 -10.22 16.10
C GLY A 135 11.74 -10.88 17.36
N GLU A 136 12.53 -11.79 17.90
CA GLU A 136 12.15 -12.52 19.11
C GLU A 136 11.98 -11.57 20.31
N GLY A 137 10.85 -11.68 21.01
CA GLY A 137 10.53 -10.86 22.18
C GLY A 137 10.15 -9.40 21.88
N GLN A 138 10.08 -9.00 20.61
CA GLN A 138 9.63 -7.67 20.22
C GLN A 138 8.15 -7.66 19.85
N THR A 139 7.48 -6.55 20.15
CA THR A 139 6.08 -6.36 19.72
C THR A 139 6.05 -6.15 18.21
N PRO A 140 5.20 -6.87 17.45
CA PRO A 140 5.10 -6.72 16.00
C PRO A 140 4.68 -5.32 15.56
N HIS A 141 4.98 -4.97 14.31
CA HIS A 141 4.42 -3.78 13.69
C HIS A 141 2.99 -4.02 13.24
N ALA A 142 2.11 -3.09 13.55
CA ALA A 142 0.73 -3.11 13.10
C ALA A 142 0.56 -2.37 11.78
N TRP A 143 -0.01 -3.04 10.77
CA TRP A 143 -0.28 -2.47 9.45
C TRP A 143 -1.77 -2.50 9.13
N PHE A 144 -2.23 -1.45 8.47
CA PHE A 144 -3.56 -1.39 7.86
C PHE A 144 -3.48 -0.61 6.56
N ALA A 145 -3.80 -1.25 5.44
CA ALA A 145 -3.69 -0.67 4.12
C ALA A 145 -4.98 -0.87 3.33
N GLY A 146 -5.35 0.10 2.51
CA GLY A 146 -6.57 0.00 1.74
C GLY A 146 -6.93 1.26 0.97
N PHE A 147 -8.19 1.33 0.57
CA PHE A 147 -8.75 2.46 -0.16
C PHE A 147 -10.27 2.53 0.03
N LEU A 148 -10.84 3.70 -0.28
CA LEU A 148 -12.27 3.91 -0.35
C LEU A 148 -12.73 3.86 -1.82
N ARG A 149 -13.88 3.20 -2.08
CA ARG A 149 -14.47 3.09 -3.43
C ARG A 149 -15.34 4.29 -3.80
N GLY A 150 -15.75 5.10 -2.82
CA GLY A 150 -16.67 6.22 -3.05
C GLY A 150 -16.11 7.24 -4.04
N GLU A 151 -16.90 7.67 -5.01
CA GLU A 151 -16.49 8.68 -6.00
C GLU A 151 -16.11 10.01 -5.34
N ASP A 152 -16.77 10.37 -4.26
CA ASP A 152 -16.52 11.60 -3.50
C ASP A 152 -15.30 11.48 -2.55
N THR A 153 -14.80 10.27 -2.32
CA THR A 153 -13.71 9.99 -1.37
C THR A 153 -12.68 9.01 -1.94
N PRO A 154 -12.01 9.35 -3.06
CA PRO A 154 -11.09 8.43 -3.74
C PRO A 154 -9.72 8.38 -3.04
N TYR A 155 -9.68 7.92 -1.80
CA TYR A 155 -8.45 7.86 -0.99
C TYR A 155 -7.89 6.44 -0.95
N ALA A 156 -6.58 6.32 -1.18
CA ALA A 156 -5.79 5.15 -0.79
C ALA A 156 -4.95 5.52 0.44
N PHE A 157 -4.73 4.57 1.34
CA PHE A 157 -4.00 4.81 2.58
C PHE A 157 -3.17 3.61 3.01
N VAL A 158 -2.13 3.89 3.78
CA VAL A 158 -1.38 2.92 4.57
C VAL A 158 -1.14 3.50 5.96
N VAL A 159 -1.49 2.75 6.98
CA VAL A 159 -1.22 3.06 8.38
C VAL A 159 -0.22 2.04 8.90
N LEU A 160 0.89 2.51 9.43
CA LEU A 160 1.91 1.71 10.12
C LEU A 160 2.08 2.24 11.53
N VAL A 161 1.97 1.35 12.51
CA VAL A 161 2.30 1.64 13.91
C VAL A 161 3.44 0.71 14.32
N GLU A 162 4.62 1.26 14.46
CA GLU A 162 5.80 0.50 14.89
C GLU A 162 5.59 -0.03 16.30
N ASN A 163 5.89 -1.33 16.48
CA ASN A 163 5.70 -2.04 17.75
C ASN A 163 4.28 -1.90 18.33
N GLY A 164 3.28 -1.74 17.45
CA GLY A 164 1.88 -1.54 17.82
C GLY A 164 1.13 -2.83 18.18
N GLY A 165 1.61 -3.98 17.74
CA GLY A 165 0.96 -5.26 17.96
C GLY A 165 0.01 -5.67 16.85
N GLY A 166 -1.28 -5.85 17.14
CA GLY A 166 -2.25 -6.37 16.17
C GLY A 166 -2.66 -5.38 15.11
N GLY A 167 -2.52 -5.74 13.83
CA GLY A 167 -2.78 -4.84 12.70
C GLY A 167 -4.19 -4.24 12.71
N SER A 168 -5.25 -5.05 12.75
CA SER A 168 -6.62 -4.55 12.70
C SER A 168 -7.07 -3.86 14.00
N SER A 169 -6.49 -4.21 15.14
CA SER A 169 -6.89 -3.65 16.45
C SER A 169 -6.19 -2.34 16.80
N VAL A 170 -5.08 -2.04 16.15
CA VAL A 170 -4.26 -0.84 16.42
C VAL A 170 -4.21 0.06 15.19
N ALA A 171 -3.69 -0.42 14.06
CA ALA A 171 -3.59 0.39 12.84
C ALA A 171 -4.93 0.60 12.12
N GLY A 172 -5.93 -0.23 12.38
CA GLY A 172 -7.29 -0.15 11.80
C GLY A 172 -8.33 0.53 12.68
N THR A 173 -7.92 1.38 13.63
CA THR A 173 -8.85 2.09 14.56
C THR A 173 -8.84 3.60 14.33
#